data_4ea5db93ae23bd32522181bba48380b0
#
_entry.id   4ea5db93ae23bd32522181bba48380b0
#
_cell.length_a   1.000
_cell.length_b   1.000
_cell.length_c   1.000
_cell.angle_alpha   90.00
_cell.angle_beta   90.00
_cell.angle_gamma   90.00
#
_symmetry.space_group_name_H-M   'P 1'
#
loop_
_entity.id
_entity.type
_entity.pdbx_description
1 polymer ?
#
loop_
_entity_poly.entity_id
_entity_poly.type
_entity_poly.pdbx_seq_one_letter_code
_entity_poly.pdbx_strand_id
1 'polypeptide(L)'
;MKKFVALALSLLVLVTLLPGCGAKSKEFNEEKVVFQFAAVSDLQHGMKWIPLDTYGRGVYAFEQLQELALQYNDKGLDAVLFAGDLVNDSRVAQVQEFGQIYEKVFDPAEVPLIFCQGNHDVKHNPNSNREELHLEDYYIIFGQKFRSYDKETSRIDLGCVHQVVGDYHFLSIVPMDSGWEHNEDGSANYDPAAVAWLDETLAAVTKENPDQYVFLTTHPLIYDTAYGSDVIYGTMSWFTKELTAVLKKYPQVVTFGGHLHFSINDERSIMQTDFTSLQCGAVSYMATDPGNYRHMRNGTVMKDCTKVSTGYLVQIDKNDNVRFLRMDFFREELIKEPWVIMAPQKDGSHLLSYTKDRGSAENNPAPVLPDNAITIEDNTANIEDTVPVKASLIFQSATDDDQVYNYTIKVTENGQEVETINLLADFYLHTQPEDMRKEWRINLDRDLYFKDHTYTITLTARDSWGAQSNVISYTYEP
;
A
#
# COMPACT_ATOMS: atom_id res chain seq x y z
N MET A 1 2.49 -26.52 17.42
CA MET A 1 2.62 -25.76 18.66
C MET A 1 4.08 -25.38 18.87
N LYS A 2 4.52 -24.30 18.28
CA LYS A 2 5.83 -23.69 18.57
C LYS A 2 5.58 -22.52 19.51
N LYS A 3 6.24 -22.54 20.65
CA LYS A 3 6.10 -21.52 21.70
C LYS A 3 6.74 -20.22 21.19
N PHE A 4 5.96 -19.18 21.08
CA PHE A 4 6.48 -17.83 20.97
C PHE A 4 7.13 -17.44 22.30
N VAL A 5 8.41 -17.13 22.26
CA VAL A 5 9.12 -16.52 23.36
C VAL A 5 8.96 -15.02 23.19
N ALA A 6 8.15 -14.42 24.04
CA ALA A 6 8.06 -12.97 24.15
C ALA A 6 9.42 -12.43 24.64
N LEU A 7 10.18 -11.80 23.77
CA LEU A 7 11.37 -11.04 24.12
C LEU A 7 10.97 -9.58 24.31
N ALA A 8 10.61 -9.23 25.54
CA ALA A 8 10.49 -7.83 25.93
C ALA A 8 11.91 -7.24 26.04
N LEU A 9 12.42 -6.63 24.97
CA LEU A 9 13.60 -5.77 25.04
C LEU A 9 13.13 -4.33 25.24
N SER A 10 13.20 -3.87 26.49
CA SER A 10 13.15 -2.47 26.84
C SER A 10 14.46 -1.80 26.38
N LEU A 11 14.45 -1.19 25.19
CA LEU A 11 15.53 -0.32 24.75
C LEU A 11 15.30 1.07 25.33
N LEU A 12 16.11 1.43 26.32
CA LEU A 12 16.20 2.79 26.85
C LEU A 12 16.99 3.63 25.83
N VAL A 13 16.31 4.30 24.91
CA VAL A 13 16.94 5.26 24.00
C VAL A 13 17.09 6.59 24.73
N LEU A 14 18.34 6.97 24.98
CA LEU A 14 18.71 8.27 25.53
C LEU A 14 18.58 9.32 24.41
N VAL A 15 17.43 9.98 24.31
CA VAL A 15 17.23 11.11 23.38
C VAL A 15 17.92 12.33 23.96
N THR A 16 18.96 12.84 23.31
CA THR A 16 19.54 14.14 23.59
C THR A 16 18.62 15.22 23.06
N LEU A 17 17.93 15.89 23.97
CA LEU A 17 17.04 17.02 23.69
C LEU A 17 17.83 18.25 23.17
N LEU A 18 17.58 18.64 21.94
CA LEU A 18 17.77 20.00 21.48
C LEU A 18 16.51 20.81 21.84
N PRO A 19 16.63 22.04 22.36
CA PRO A 19 15.49 22.83 22.79
C PRO A 19 14.85 23.52 21.57
N GLY A 20 13.89 22.86 20.92
CA GLY A 20 12.93 23.45 20.02
C GLY A 20 11.60 23.58 20.75
N CYS A 21 11.04 24.77 20.79
CA CYS A 21 9.74 25.09 21.38
C CYS A 21 8.63 24.35 20.56
N GLY A 22 8.27 23.15 20.96
CA GLY A 22 7.21 22.36 20.36
C GLY A 22 6.28 21.85 21.45
N ALA A 23 4.99 22.02 21.26
CA ALA A 23 3.97 21.39 22.10
C ALA A 23 4.29 19.90 22.24
N LYS A 24 4.25 19.36 23.46
CA LYS A 24 4.44 17.92 23.73
C LYS A 24 3.46 17.15 22.83
N SER A 25 3.99 16.39 21.87
CA SER A 25 3.20 15.38 21.15
C SER A 25 2.59 14.46 22.21
N LYS A 26 1.28 14.34 22.25
CA LYS A 26 0.63 13.34 23.08
C LYS A 26 0.96 11.99 22.42
N GLU A 27 1.74 11.16 23.10
CA GLU A 27 2.05 9.81 22.66
C GLU A 27 0.76 8.98 22.61
N PHE A 28 0.65 8.05 21.64
CA PHE A 28 -0.42 7.07 21.61
C PHE A 28 -0.41 6.24 22.88
N ASN A 29 -1.56 6.04 23.51
CA ASN A 29 -1.67 5.34 24.77
C ASN A 29 -2.05 3.86 24.55
N GLU A 30 -1.04 2.99 24.42
CA GLU A 30 -1.22 1.56 24.17
C GLU A 30 -2.04 0.82 25.24
N GLU A 31 -1.93 1.25 26.51
CA GLU A 31 -2.68 0.63 27.62
C GLU A 31 -4.18 0.96 27.59
N LYS A 32 -4.61 1.82 26.69
CA LYS A 32 -5.98 2.35 26.63
C LYS A 32 -6.51 2.42 25.19
N VAL A 33 -6.30 1.36 24.45
CA VAL A 33 -6.97 1.13 23.17
C VAL A 33 -8.46 0.91 23.45
N VAL A 34 -9.30 1.79 22.90
CA VAL A 34 -10.75 1.76 23.11
C VAL A 34 -11.50 1.17 21.92
N PHE A 35 -10.87 1.17 20.72
CA PHE A 35 -11.44 0.62 19.51
C PHE A 35 -10.32 0.16 18.58
N GLN A 36 -10.52 -0.96 17.89
CA GLN A 36 -9.56 -1.44 16.91
C GLN A 36 -10.21 -2.20 15.76
N PHE A 37 -9.73 -1.97 14.55
CA PHE A 37 -10.24 -2.64 13.36
C PHE A 37 -9.11 -3.01 12.39
N ALA A 38 -9.36 -4.02 11.56
CA ALA A 38 -8.48 -4.34 10.45
C ALA A 38 -8.79 -3.45 9.25
N ALA A 39 -7.75 -2.99 8.51
CA ALA A 39 -7.93 -2.38 7.21
C ALA A 39 -7.07 -3.13 6.17
N VAL A 40 -7.73 -3.74 5.20
CA VAL A 40 -7.14 -4.58 4.16
C VAL A 40 -7.76 -4.32 2.80
N SER A 41 -7.14 -4.81 1.74
CA SER A 41 -7.62 -4.67 0.37
C SER A 41 -7.14 -5.80 -0.53
N ASP A 42 -7.75 -5.94 -1.70
CA ASP A 42 -7.22 -6.69 -2.84
C ASP A 42 -6.86 -8.15 -2.52
N LEU A 43 -7.82 -8.91 -1.98
CA LEU A 43 -7.70 -10.37 -1.87
C LEU A 43 -7.86 -11.02 -3.25
N GLN A 44 -8.71 -10.45 -4.10
CA GLN A 44 -9.04 -10.97 -5.44
C GLN A 44 -9.29 -12.48 -5.42
N HIS A 45 -10.18 -12.93 -4.51
CA HIS A 45 -10.47 -14.35 -4.34
C HIS A 45 -10.93 -14.99 -5.65
N GLY A 46 -10.34 -16.14 -5.96
CA GLY A 46 -10.60 -16.86 -7.21
C GLY A 46 -9.71 -16.46 -8.40
N MET A 47 -8.72 -15.59 -8.19
CA MET A 47 -7.70 -15.24 -9.18
C MET A 47 -6.97 -16.47 -9.71
N LYS A 48 -6.68 -16.51 -11.04
CA LYS A 48 -6.06 -17.67 -11.69
C LYS A 48 -4.76 -17.36 -12.46
N TRP A 49 -4.47 -16.11 -12.74
CA TRP A 49 -3.31 -15.71 -13.52
C TRP A 49 -1.99 -15.74 -12.72
N ILE A 50 -2.08 -15.72 -11.39
CA ILE A 50 -1.00 -16.05 -10.46
C ILE A 50 -1.41 -17.35 -9.74
N PRO A 51 -0.53 -18.36 -9.64
CA PRO A 51 -0.80 -19.57 -8.88
C PRO A 51 -0.72 -19.26 -7.37
N LEU A 52 -1.83 -18.84 -6.79
CA LEU A 52 -1.94 -18.42 -5.41
C LEU A 52 -3.21 -19.03 -4.77
N ASP A 53 -3.08 -19.60 -3.58
CA ASP A 53 -4.22 -19.98 -2.74
C ASP A 53 -4.78 -18.74 -2.06
N THR A 54 -5.69 -18.04 -2.75
CA THR A 54 -6.34 -16.83 -2.21
C THR A 54 -7.29 -17.14 -1.06
N TYR A 55 -7.86 -18.36 -0.99
CA TYR A 55 -8.71 -18.76 0.14
C TYR A 55 -7.88 -18.87 1.43
N GLY A 56 -6.85 -19.70 1.41
CA GLY A 56 -5.96 -19.87 2.58
C GLY A 56 -5.29 -18.57 2.99
N ARG A 57 -4.90 -17.73 2.01
CA ARG A 57 -4.26 -16.44 2.28
C ARG A 57 -5.20 -15.44 2.96
N GLY A 58 -6.46 -15.40 2.55
CA GLY A 58 -7.48 -14.54 3.19
C GLY A 58 -7.76 -14.96 4.62
N VAL A 59 -7.99 -16.26 4.86
CA VAL A 59 -8.16 -16.79 6.23
C VAL A 59 -6.96 -16.44 7.10
N TYR A 60 -5.75 -16.71 6.60
CA TYR A 60 -4.52 -16.49 7.35
C TYR A 60 -4.28 -15.03 7.71
N ALA A 61 -4.54 -14.10 6.77
CA ALA A 61 -4.44 -12.67 7.04
C ALA A 61 -5.41 -12.21 8.14
N PHE A 62 -6.64 -12.68 8.10
CA PHE A 62 -7.63 -12.36 9.13
C PHE A 62 -7.28 -12.97 10.49
N GLU A 63 -6.80 -14.23 10.53
CA GLU A 63 -6.34 -14.87 11.76
C GLU A 63 -5.22 -14.07 12.41
N GLN A 64 -4.22 -13.64 11.64
CA GLN A 64 -3.10 -12.85 12.17
C GLN A 64 -3.53 -11.48 12.70
N LEU A 65 -4.44 -10.79 12.00
CA LEU A 65 -4.97 -9.50 12.47
C LEU A 65 -5.76 -9.67 13.76
N GLN A 66 -6.57 -10.73 13.88
CA GLN A 66 -7.29 -11.04 15.11
C GLN A 66 -6.33 -11.40 16.26
N GLU A 67 -5.32 -12.22 15.99
CA GLU A 67 -4.30 -12.58 16.99
C GLU A 67 -3.50 -11.35 17.45
N LEU A 68 -3.16 -10.45 16.53
CA LEU A 68 -2.50 -9.19 16.86
C LEU A 68 -3.40 -8.30 17.70
N ALA A 69 -4.67 -8.16 17.34
CA ALA A 69 -5.65 -7.36 18.06
C ALA A 69 -5.87 -7.87 19.50
N LEU A 70 -5.92 -9.20 19.68
CA LEU A 70 -6.06 -9.84 21.00
C LEU A 70 -4.87 -9.58 21.95
N GLN A 71 -3.72 -9.12 21.45
CA GLN A 71 -2.61 -8.70 22.30
C GLN A 71 -2.89 -7.38 23.04
N TYR A 72 -3.82 -6.58 22.54
CA TYR A 72 -4.14 -5.25 23.09
C TYR A 72 -5.48 -5.21 23.85
N ASN A 73 -6.43 -6.06 23.49
CA ASN A 73 -7.64 -6.25 24.28
C ASN A 73 -8.23 -7.67 24.07
N ASP A 74 -8.99 -8.14 25.06
CA ASP A 74 -9.54 -9.51 25.08
C ASP A 74 -10.64 -9.77 24.06
N LYS A 75 -11.16 -8.73 23.39
CA LYS A 75 -12.22 -8.86 22.37
C LYS A 75 -11.66 -9.10 20.97
N GLY A 76 -10.40 -8.67 20.73
CA GLY A 76 -9.84 -8.64 19.39
C GLY A 76 -10.40 -7.47 18.57
N LEU A 77 -10.71 -7.70 17.29
CA LEU A 77 -11.21 -6.66 16.39
C LEU A 77 -12.68 -6.29 16.67
N ASP A 78 -12.97 -4.99 16.57
CA ASP A 78 -14.34 -4.46 16.59
C ASP A 78 -14.96 -4.41 15.19
N ALA A 79 -14.16 -4.34 14.12
CA ALA A 79 -14.59 -4.34 12.72
C ALA A 79 -13.50 -4.78 11.76
N VAL A 80 -13.86 -5.07 10.53
CA VAL A 80 -12.95 -5.17 9.39
C VAL A 80 -13.39 -4.18 8.31
N LEU A 81 -12.48 -3.34 7.84
CA LEU A 81 -12.64 -2.49 6.68
C LEU A 81 -11.91 -3.10 5.50
N PHE A 82 -12.62 -3.32 4.38
CA PHE A 82 -12.07 -3.92 3.17
C PHE A 82 -12.17 -2.94 1.99
N ALA A 83 -11.03 -2.47 1.51
CA ALA A 83 -10.96 -1.41 0.51
C ALA A 83 -11.05 -1.92 -0.94
N GLY A 84 -11.98 -2.83 -1.20
CA GLY A 84 -12.34 -3.32 -2.53
C GLY A 84 -11.49 -4.48 -3.06
N ASP A 85 -11.92 -5.01 -4.20
CA ASP A 85 -11.36 -6.20 -4.85
C ASP A 85 -11.35 -7.43 -3.92
N LEU A 86 -12.54 -7.70 -3.35
CA LEU A 86 -12.78 -8.87 -2.52
C LEU A 86 -12.58 -10.14 -3.34
N VAL A 87 -13.15 -10.14 -4.55
CA VAL A 87 -13.12 -11.26 -5.50
C VAL A 87 -12.51 -10.84 -6.84
N ASN A 88 -12.17 -11.81 -7.69
CA ASN A 88 -11.48 -11.52 -8.95
C ASN A 88 -12.42 -11.33 -10.16
N ASP A 89 -13.58 -11.95 -10.18
CA ASP A 89 -14.42 -12.01 -11.38
C ASP A 89 -15.91 -11.67 -11.11
N SER A 90 -16.24 -11.01 -10.02
CA SER A 90 -17.63 -10.60 -9.68
C SER A 90 -18.66 -11.74 -9.71
N ARG A 91 -18.26 -12.99 -9.45
CA ARG A 91 -19.16 -14.14 -9.51
C ARG A 91 -19.81 -14.40 -8.15
N VAL A 92 -21.09 -14.75 -8.15
CA VAL A 92 -21.84 -15.14 -6.95
C VAL A 92 -21.07 -16.18 -6.13
N ALA A 93 -20.54 -17.23 -6.79
CA ALA A 93 -19.78 -18.27 -6.09
C ALA A 93 -18.52 -17.73 -5.39
N GLN A 94 -17.77 -16.83 -6.03
CA GLN A 94 -16.58 -16.23 -5.42
C GLN A 94 -16.95 -15.35 -4.23
N VAL A 95 -18.03 -14.58 -4.32
CA VAL A 95 -18.53 -13.74 -3.21
C VAL A 95 -18.99 -14.61 -2.04
N GLN A 96 -19.66 -15.73 -2.32
CA GLN A 96 -20.04 -16.69 -1.28
C GLN A 96 -18.83 -17.36 -0.62
N GLU A 97 -17.81 -17.72 -1.40
CA GLU A 97 -16.56 -18.27 -0.86
C GLU A 97 -15.77 -17.22 -0.06
N PHE A 98 -15.76 -15.96 -0.49
CA PHE A 98 -15.20 -14.88 0.32
C PHE A 98 -15.93 -14.74 1.67
N GLY A 99 -17.26 -14.87 1.67
CA GLY A 99 -18.04 -14.92 2.90
C GLY A 99 -17.61 -16.06 3.83
N GLN A 100 -17.30 -17.23 3.28
CA GLN A 100 -16.80 -18.38 4.06
C GLN A 100 -15.38 -18.13 4.61
N ILE A 101 -14.51 -17.42 3.85
CA ILE A 101 -13.19 -16.98 4.33
C ILE A 101 -13.36 -16.13 5.57
N TYR A 102 -14.26 -15.14 5.52
CA TYR A 102 -14.55 -14.25 6.65
C TYR A 102 -15.07 -14.99 7.87
N GLU A 103 -16.11 -15.82 7.69
CA GLU A 103 -16.79 -16.60 8.74
C GLU A 103 -15.91 -17.69 9.38
N LYS A 104 -14.78 -18.02 8.74
CA LYS A 104 -13.78 -18.91 9.32
C LYS A 104 -13.13 -18.30 10.58
N VAL A 105 -13.03 -16.99 10.62
CA VAL A 105 -12.29 -16.25 11.65
C VAL A 105 -13.23 -15.42 12.52
N PHE A 106 -14.24 -14.80 11.94
CA PHE A 106 -15.12 -13.85 12.60
C PHE A 106 -16.58 -14.31 12.62
N ASP A 107 -17.27 -14.00 13.70
CA ASP A 107 -18.74 -13.96 13.71
C ASP A 107 -19.15 -12.57 13.19
N PRO A 108 -19.85 -12.47 12.04
CA PRO A 108 -20.31 -11.18 11.52
C PRO A 108 -21.28 -10.42 12.45
N ALA A 109 -21.90 -11.10 13.43
CA ALA A 109 -22.72 -10.45 14.43
C ALA A 109 -21.89 -9.63 15.43
N GLU A 110 -20.65 -10.04 15.69
CA GLU A 110 -19.73 -9.39 16.62
C GLU A 110 -18.75 -8.46 15.88
N VAL A 111 -18.20 -8.92 14.75
CA VAL A 111 -17.23 -8.17 13.93
C VAL A 111 -17.86 -7.89 12.56
N PRO A 112 -18.44 -6.71 12.32
CA PRO A 112 -18.99 -6.36 11.02
C PRO A 112 -17.89 -6.16 9.97
N LEU A 113 -18.23 -6.49 8.71
CA LEU A 113 -17.38 -6.25 7.54
C LEU A 113 -17.89 -5.02 6.79
N ILE A 114 -17.17 -3.92 6.87
CA ILE A 114 -17.41 -2.72 6.07
C ILE A 114 -16.56 -2.81 4.81
N PHE A 115 -17.14 -2.68 3.63
CA PHE A 115 -16.42 -2.78 2.37
C PHE A 115 -16.90 -1.78 1.33
N CYS A 116 -16.04 -1.45 0.39
CA CYS A 116 -16.41 -0.93 -0.92
C CYS A 116 -16.16 -2.00 -1.97
N GLN A 117 -16.75 -1.85 -3.15
CA GLN A 117 -16.41 -2.69 -4.30
C GLN A 117 -15.22 -2.09 -5.05
N GLY A 118 -14.33 -2.97 -5.53
CA GLY A 118 -13.30 -2.63 -6.48
C GLY A 118 -13.70 -2.98 -7.91
N ASN A 119 -12.81 -2.73 -8.86
CA ASN A 119 -13.06 -3.00 -10.27
C ASN A 119 -13.19 -4.49 -10.60
N HIS A 120 -12.65 -5.38 -9.78
CA HIS A 120 -12.84 -6.82 -9.91
C HIS A 120 -14.16 -7.31 -9.31
N ASP A 121 -14.79 -6.53 -8.44
CA ASP A 121 -16.04 -6.86 -7.78
C ASP A 121 -17.28 -6.53 -8.61
N VAL A 122 -17.17 -5.67 -9.63
CA VAL A 122 -18.29 -5.25 -10.47
C VAL A 122 -18.26 -5.95 -11.83
N LYS A 123 -19.40 -5.99 -12.51
CA LYS A 123 -19.54 -6.62 -13.82
C LYS A 123 -18.79 -5.83 -14.90
N HIS A 124 -17.80 -6.47 -15.53
CA HIS A 124 -16.98 -5.84 -16.57
C HIS A 124 -17.51 -6.03 -17.99
N ASN A 125 -18.26 -7.11 -18.24
CA ASN A 125 -18.66 -7.48 -19.58
C ASN A 125 -20.18 -7.64 -19.65
N PRO A 126 -20.91 -6.66 -20.21
CA PRO A 126 -22.36 -6.74 -20.34
C PRO A 126 -22.83 -7.91 -21.25
N ASN A 127 -21.92 -8.48 -22.03
CA ASN A 127 -22.20 -9.64 -22.89
C ASN A 127 -21.71 -10.96 -22.27
N SER A 128 -21.25 -10.96 -21.04
CA SER A 128 -20.86 -12.17 -20.30
C SER A 128 -22.11 -13.03 -20.05
N ASN A 129 -22.02 -14.32 -20.39
CA ASN A 129 -23.04 -15.29 -20.03
C ASN A 129 -22.86 -15.83 -18.59
N ARG A 130 -22.01 -15.18 -17.79
CA ARG A 130 -21.73 -15.55 -16.40
C ARG A 130 -22.71 -14.87 -15.49
N GLU A 131 -23.01 -15.53 -14.40
CA GLU A 131 -23.82 -14.98 -13.31
C GLU A 131 -22.92 -14.03 -12.47
N GLU A 132 -22.83 -12.77 -12.90
CA GLU A 132 -22.04 -11.72 -12.29
C GLU A 132 -22.96 -10.79 -11.49
N LEU A 133 -22.46 -10.30 -10.37
CA LEU A 133 -23.21 -9.39 -9.49
C LEU A 133 -23.08 -7.93 -9.96
N HIS A 134 -24.18 -7.21 -9.86
CA HIS A 134 -24.19 -5.75 -10.00
C HIS A 134 -23.91 -5.09 -8.64
N LEU A 135 -23.70 -3.78 -8.69
CA LEU A 135 -23.33 -2.96 -7.53
C LEU A 135 -24.25 -3.22 -6.31
N GLU A 136 -25.55 -3.13 -6.49
CA GLU A 136 -26.52 -3.29 -5.40
C GLU A 136 -26.61 -4.73 -4.88
N ASP A 137 -26.42 -5.72 -5.75
CA ASP A 137 -26.56 -7.14 -5.43
C ASP A 137 -25.59 -7.58 -4.32
N TYR A 138 -24.37 -7.03 -4.31
CA TYR A 138 -23.41 -7.29 -3.25
C TYR A 138 -23.97 -6.92 -1.88
N TYR A 139 -24.62 -5.76 -1.76
CA TYR A 139 -25.14 -5.29 -0.49
C TYR A 139 -26.42 -6.02 -0.10
N ILE A 140 -27.25 -6.43 -1.07
CA ILE A 140 -28.46 -7.21 -0.80
C ILE A 140 -28.13 -8.63 -0.35
N ILE A 141 -27.25 -9.32 -1.11
CA ILE A 141 -26.96 -10.74 -0.89
C ILE A 141 -25.98 -10.93 0.26
N PHE A 142 -24.99 -10.04 0.37
CA PHE A 142 -23.84 -10.19 1.22
C PHE A 142 -23.82 -9.17 2.38
N GLY A 143 -24.00 -7.90 2.08
CA GLY A 143 -23.82 -6.83 3.06
C GLY A 143 -24.72 -6.90 4.28
N GLN A 144 -25.96 -7.38 4.14
CA GLN A 144 -26.88 -7.56 5.27
C GLN A 144 -26.36 -8.61 6.27
N LYS A 145 -25.86 -9.74 5.75
CA LYS A 145 -25.32 -10.82 6.57
C LYS A 145 -24.10 -10.37 7.37
N PHE A 146 -23.26 -9.55 6.76
CA PHE A 146 -22.01 -9.09 7.34
C PHE A 146 -22.13 -7.74 8.07
N ARG A 147 -23.37 -7.23 8.25
CA ARG A 147 -23.64 -5.95 8.89
C ARG A 147 -22.85 -4.79 8.30
N SER A 148 -22.70 -4.80 6.99
CA SER A 148 -21.83 -3.87 6.27
C SER A 148 -22.40 -2.45 6.20
N TYR A 149 -23.69 -2.27 6.43
CA TYR A 149 -24.35 -0.98 6.27
C TYR A 149 -25.61 -0.83 7.14
N ASP A 150 -25.92 0.41 7.47
CA ASP A 150 -27.22 0.83 8.01
C ASP A 150 -28.18 1.18 6.87
N LYS A 151 -29.39 0.62 6.90
CA LYS A 151 -30.38 0.78 5.81
C LYS A 151 -30.99 2.17 5.72
N GLU A 152 -31.03 2.90 6.83
CA GLU A 152 -31.69 4.20 6.91
C GLU A 152 -30.78 5.34 6.39
N THR A 153 -29.47 5.15 6.56
CA THR A 153 -28.46 6.17 6.24
C THR A 153 -27.63 5.87 5.00
N SER A 154 -27.69 4.64 4.48
CA SER A 154 -26.97 4.22 3.27
C SER A 154 -27.80 4.38 1.99
N ARG A 155 -27.11 4.47 0.86
CA ARG A 155 -27.67 4.47 -0.50
C ARG A 155 -26.98 3.39 -1.33
N ILE A 156 -27.33 2.11 -1.02
CA ILE A 156 -26.71 0.95 -1.68
C ILE A 156 -26.98 0.91 -3.19
N ASP A 157 -28.07 1.53 -3.63
CA ASP A 157 -28.40 1.75 -5.03
C ASP A 157 -27.35 2.64 -5.76
N LEU A 158 -26.61 3.44 -5.00
CA LEU A 158 -25.48 4.27 -5.48
C LEU A 158 -24.12 3.75 -5.03
N GLY A 159 -24.06 2.56 -4.40
CA GLY A 159 -22.83 2.03 -3.80
C GLY A 159 -22.31 2.83 -2.61
N CYS A 160 -23.21 3.53 -1.92
CA CYS A 160 -22.89 4.36 -0.77
C CYS A 160 -23.28 3.68 0.52
N VAL A 161 -22.34 3.49 1.41
CA VAL A 161 -22.51 2.81 2.69
C VAL A 161 -22.18 3.72 3.85
N HIS A 162 -23.02 3.68 4.87
CA HIS A 162 -22.74 4.22 6.19
C HIS A 162 -23.03 3.15 7.23
N GLN A 163 -22.08 2.91 8.12
CA GLN A 163 -22.23 1.99 9.25
C GLN A 163 -21.57 2.62 10.47
N VAL A 164 -22.23 2.51 11.61
CA VAL A 164 -21.67 2.89 12.92
C VAL A 164 -21.25 1.63 13.66
N VAL A 165 -20.01 1.56 14.11
CA VAL A 165 -19.50 0.48 14.96
C VAL A 165 -18.90 1.08 16.22
N GLY A 166 -19.40 0.70 17.37
CA GLY A 166 -19.13 1.46 18.59
C GLY A 166 -19.62 2.89 18.44
N ASP A 167 -18.70 3.84 18.64
CA ASP A 167 -18.98 5.27 18.46
C ASP A 167 -18.41 5.83 17.15
N TYR A 168 -17.82 4.98 16.27
CA TYR A 168 -17.12 5.40 15.07
C TYR A 168 -17.91 5.20 13.79
N HIS A 169 -17.85 6.19 12.91
CA HIS A 169 -18.53 6.20 11.61
C HIS A 169 -17.62 5.66 10.51
N PHE A 170 -18.14 4.67 9.81
CA PHE A 170 -17.52 4.08 8.63
C PHE A 170 -18.37 4.38 7.39
N LEU A 171 -17.75 4.90 6.37
CA LEU A 171 -18.37 5.21 5.10
C LEU A 171 -17.69 4.44 3.98
N SER A 172 -18.45 4.10 2.93
CA SER A 172 -17.86 3.70 1.66
C SER A 172 -18.57 4.39 0.50
N ILE A 173 -17.83 4.59 -0.57
CA ILE A 173 -18.35 5.11 -1.84
C ILE A 173 -17.57 4.46 -2.97
N VAL A 174 -18.26 4.10 -4.05
CA VAL A 174 -17.67 3.41 -5.20
C VAL A 174 -17.94 4.18 -6.49
N PRO A 175 -17.07 4.05 -7.52
CA PRO A 175 -17.38 4.52 -8.86
C PRO A 175 -18.63 3.83 -9.43
N MET A 176 -19.22 4.38 -10.47
CA MET A 176 -20.37 3.77 -11.15
C MET A 176 -20.08 2.35 -11.64
N ASP A 177 -21.13 1.58 -11.83
CA ASP A 177 -21.19 0.12 -12.04
C ASP A 177 -20.23 -0.44 -13.12
N SER A 178 -19.82 0.34 -14.09
CA SER A 178 -18.88 -0.13 -15.11
C SER A 178 -17.43 -0.25 -14.61
N GLY A 179 -17.09 0.45 -13.54
CA GLY A 179 -15.76 0.49 -12.93
C GLY A 179 -14.61 0.92 -13.88
N TRP A 180 -14.83 0.82 -15.18
CA TRP A 180 -13.91 1.13 -16.28
C TRP A 180 -14.30 2.39 -17.06
N GLU A 181 -15.46 2.96 -16.79
CA GLU A 181 -15.87 4.23 -17.38
C GLU A 181 -15.21 5.38 -16.61
N HIS A 182 -14.55 6.22 -17.37
CA HIS A 182 -13.87 7.39 -16.86
C HIS A 182 -14.46 8.65 -17.51
N ASN A 183 -14.37 9.76 -16.82
CA ASN A 183 -14.63 11.08 -17.38
C ASN A 183 -13.60 11.40 -18.50
N GLU A 184 -13.86 12.40 -19.32
CA GLU A 184 -12.97 12.81 -20.41
C GLU A 184 -11.56 13.16 -19.95
N ASP A 185 -11.40 13.59 -18.69
CA ASP A 185 -10.11 13.90 -18.08
C ASP A 185 -9.43 12.68 -17.43
N GLY A 186 -10.03 11.48 -17.55
CA GLY A 186 -9.50 10.22 -17.00
C GLY A 186 -9.82 9.97 -15.53
N SER A 187 -10.58 10.86 -14.87
CA SER A 187 -11.02 10.61 -13.48
C SER A 187 -12.08 9.51 -13.41
N ALA A 188 -12.16 8.82 -12.26
CA ALA A 188 -13.19 7.83 -12.02
C ALA A 188 -14.58 8.47 -12.08
N ASN A 189 -15.54 7.75 -12.67
CA ASN A 189 -16.89 8.25 -12.84
C ASN A 189 -17.74 7.92 -11.61
N TYR A 190 -17.96 8.92 -10.77
CA TYR A 190 -18.86 8.81 -9.60
C TYR A 190 -20.23 9.42 -9.94
N ASP A 191 -21.30 8.76 -9.46
CA ASP A 191 -22.64 9.33 -9.56
C ASP A 191 -22.68 10.66 -8.77
N PRO A 192 -23.13 11.79 -9.38
CA PRO A 192 -23.26 13.06 -8.67
C PRO A 192 -24.14 12.97 -7.41
N ALA A 193 -25.13 12.06 -7.38
CA ALA A 193 -25.97 11.84 -6.20
C ALA A 193 -25.19 11.11 -5.10
N ALA A 194 -24.24 10.22 -5.46
CA ALA A 194 -23.36 9.57 -4.48
C ALA A 194 -22.38 10.59 -3.86
N VAL A 195 -21.82 11.47 -4.67
CA VAL A 195 -20.94 12.55 -4.21
C VAL A 195 -21.68 13.53 -3.28
N ALA A 196 -22.93 13.89 -3.63
CA ALA A 196 -23.78 14.74 -2.80
C ALA A 196 -24.13 14.05 -1.48
N TRP A 197 -24.47 12.75 -1.50
CA TRP A 197 -24.73 11.96 -0.30
C TRP A 197 -23.51 11.93 0.63
N LEU A 198 -22.29 11.78 0.08
CA LEU A 198 -21.07 11.81 0.87
C LEU A 198 -20.88 13.15 1.58
N ASP A 199 -21.07 14.26 0.88
CA ASP A 199 -20.93 15.61 1.46
C ASP A 199 -21.97 15.85 2.56
N GLU A 200 -23.24 15.48 2.34
CA GLU A 200 -24.32 15.61 3.30
C GLU A 200 -24.09 14.74 4.54
N THR A 201 -23.66 13.50 4.35
CA THR A 201 -23.38 12.56 5.44
C THR A 201 -22.20 13.02 6.28
N LEU A 202 -21.10 13.42 5.65
CA LEU A 202 -19.93 13.96 6.35
C LEU A 202 -20.28 15.24 7.12
N ALA A 203 -21.06 16.14 6.52
CA ALA A 203 -21.50 17.37 7.20
C ALA A 203 -22.35 17.06 8.45
N ALA A 204 -23.22 16.05 8.39
CA ALA A 204 -24.05 15.63 9.52
C ALA A 204 -23.19 15.01 10.64
N VAL A 205 -22.36 14.01 10.30
CA VAL A 205 -21.52 13.27 11.26
C VAL A 205 -20.51 14.18 11.94
N THR A 206 -19.80 15.02 11.18
CA THR A 206 -18.76 15.90 11.72
C THR A 206 -19.33 17.09 12.51
N LYS A 207 -20.59 17.44 12.28
CA LYS A 207 -21.30 18.42 13.13
C LYS A 207 -21.67 17.81 14.48
N GLU A 208 -22.07 16.55 14.51
CA GLU A 208 -22.44 15.82 15.73
C GLU A 208 -21.19 15.49 16.56
N ASN A 209 -20.13 14.99 15.91
CA ASN A 209 -18.90 14.53 16.53
C ASN A 209 -17.66 15.25 15.91
N PRO A 210 -17.44 16.54 16.23
CA PRO A 210 -16.42 17.35 15.55
C PRO A 210 -14.98 16.95 15.88
N ASP A 211 -14.76 16.28 17.00
CA ASP A 211 -13.45 15.90 17.52
C ASP A 211 -13.16 14.39 17.32
N GLN A 212 -13.96 13.71 16.48
CA GLN A 212 -13.84 12.27 16.22
C GLN A 212 -13.49 12.01 14.76
N TYR A 213 -12.69 10.97 14.51
CA TYR A 213 -12.37 10.52 13.15
C TYR A 213 -13.57 9.84 12.49
N VAL A 214 -13.66 10.05 11.17
CA VAL A 214 -14.57 9.33 10.26
C VAL A 214 -13.72 8.51 9.29
N PHE A 215 -13.99 7.23 9.18
CA PHE A 215 -13.25 6.32 8.32
C PHE A 215 -14.00 6.11 7.00
N LEU A 216 -13.35 6.44 5.89
CA LEU A 216 -13.92 6.31 4.55
C LEU A 216 -13.13 5.32 3.72
N THR A 217 -13.80 4.39 3.06
CA THR A 217 -13.15 3.55 2.05
C THR A 217 -13.70 3.79 0.66
N THR A 218 -12.80 3.85 -0.30
CA THR A 218 -13.07 3.79 -1.72
C THR A 218 -11.93 3.05 -2.40
N HIS A 219 -12.24 2.19 -3.39
CA HIS A 219 -11.20 1.33 -3.95
C HIS A 219 -10.09 2.12 -4.66
N PRO A 220 -10.38 3.09 -5.54
CA PRO A 220 -9.35 3.98 -6.06
C PRO A 220 -8.84 4.90 -4.95
N LEU A 221 -7.54 5.13 -4.89
CA LEU A 221 -6.95 6.14 -4.00
C LEU A 221 -7.47 7.53 -4.32
N ILE A 222 -7.60 8.37 -3.30
CA ILE A 222 -7.92 9.77 -3.50
C ILE A 222 -6.76 10.48 -4.21
N TYR A 223 -7.08 11.19 -5.31
CA TYR A 223 -6.08 11.85 -6.15
C TYR A 223 -5.18 12.81 -5.35
N ASP A 224 -3.88 12.79 -5.71
CA ASP A 224 -2.83 13.65 -5.14
C ASP A 224 -2.66 13.51 -3.62
N THR A 225 -2.81 12.27 -3.10
CA THR A 225 -2.64 11.92 -1.68
C THR A 225 -1.55 10.87 -1.49
N ALA A 226 -1.87 9.68 -1.00
CA ALA A 226 -0.91 8.60 -0.79
C ALA A 226 -0.23 8.15 -2.09
N TYR A 227 0.94 7.51 -1.96
CA TYR A 227 1.76 7.07 -3.08
C TYR A 227 1.00 6.20 -4.07
N GLY A 228 1.13 6.55 -5.33
CA GLY A 228 0.45 5.89 -6.43
C GLY A 228 -0.89 6.51 -6.81
N SER A 229 -1.45 7.43 -5.99
CA SER A 229 -2.71 8.11 -6.31
C SER A 229 -2.66 8.98 -7.57
N ASP A 230 -1.47 9.35 -8.01
CA ASP A 230 -1.16 10.08 -9.24
C ASP A 230 -0.52 9.19 -10.32
N VAL A 231 -0.26 7.92 -10.02
CA VAL A 231 0.27 6.95 -10.99
C VAL A 231 -0.86 6.41 -11.86
N ILE A 232 -0.62 6.47 -13.15
CA ILE A 232 -1.56 6.04 -14.18
C ILE A 232 -1.13 4.68 -14.70
N TYR A 233 -2.02 3.72 -14.71
CA TYR A 233 -1.86 2.50 -15.49
C TYR A 233 -2.14 2.81 -16.97
N GLY A 234 -1.12 3.29 -17.68
CA GLY A 234 -1.27 3.74 -19.06
C GLY A 234 -2.13 5.00 -19.16
N THR A 235 -3.25 4.94 -19.89
CA THR A 235 -4.21 6.05 -20.02
C THR A 235 -5.37 5.97 -19.03
N MET A 236 -5.44 4.94 -18.20
CA MET A 236 -6.53 4.74 -17.25
C MET A 236 -6.08 5.28 -15.89
N SER A 237 -6.57 6.43 -15.54
CA SER A 237 -6.39 7.02 -14.21
C SER A 237 -7.68 6.87 -13.41
N TRP A 238 -7.54 6.33 -12.22
CA TRP A 238 -8.63 6.23 -11.26
C TRP A 238 -8.65 7.45 -10.34
N PHE A 239 -8.50 8.64 -10.92
CA PHE A 239 -8.52 9.88 -10.17
C PHE A 239 -9.90 10.15 -9.60
N THR A 240 -9.92 10.56 -8.35
CA THR A 240 -11.13 10.79 -7.54
C THR A 240 -11.32 12.28 -7.28
N LYS A 241 -11.20 13.11 -8.31
CA LYS A 241 -11.22 14.59 -8.16
C LYS A 241 -12.49 15.12 -7.51
N GLU A 242 -13.64 14.52 -7.84
CA GLU A 242 -14.93 14.90 -7.26
C GLU A 242 -14.91 14.67 -5.74
N LEU A 243 -14.38 13.53 -5.31
CA LEU A 243 -14.26 13.20 -3.88
C LEU A 243 -13.26 14.12 -3.18
N THR A 244 -12.14 14.44 -3.82
CA THR A 244 -11.16 15.40 -3.27
C THR A 244 -11.81 16.73 -2.93
N ALA A 245 -12.69 17.25 -3.79
CA ALA A 245 -13.38 18.51 -3.56
C ALA A 245 -14.33 18.48 -2.34
N VAL A 246 -14.94 17.32 -2.06
CA VAL A 246 -15.75 17.10 -0.86
C VAL A 246 -14.87 16.98 0.38
N LEU A 247 -13.88 16.07 0.34
CA LEU A 247 -13.08 15.66 1.49
C LEU A 247 -12.23 16.81 2.07
N LYS A 248 -11.79 17.76 1.24
CA LYS A 248 -11.09 18.98 1.70
C LYS A 248 -11.84 19.82 2.75
N LYS A 249 -13.13 19.61 2.89
CA LYS A 249 -13.96 20.31 3.89
C LYS A 249 -13.91 19.62 5.26
N TYR A 250 -13.40 18.39 5.34
CA TYR A 250 -13.54 17.51 6.50
C TYR A 250 -12.18 16.94 6.95
N PRO A 251 -11.36 17.71 7.67
CA PRO A 251 -10.02 17.31 8.07
C PRO A 251 -9.95 16.09 8.99
N GLN A 252 -11.06 15.69 9.62
CA GLN A 252 -11.17 14.49 10.45
C GLN A 252 -11.42 13.21 9.66
N VAL A 253 -11.46 13.25 8.33
CA VAL A 253 -11.62 12.04 7.52
C VAL A 253 -10.29 11.32 7.36
N VAL A 254 -10.33 9.99 7.54
CA VAL A 254 -9.24 9.08 7.19
C VAL A 254 -9.71 8.19 6.06
N THR A 255 -9.07 8.27 4.89
CA THR A 255 -9.43 7.47 3.72
C THR A 255 -8.53 6.26 3.56
N PHE A 256 -9.12 5.13 3.14
CA PHE A 256 -8.44 3.88 2.81
C PHE A 256 -8.74 3.51 1.36
N GLY A 257 -7.68 3.27 0.57
CA GLY A 257 -7.80 2.82 -0.81
C GLY A 257 -6.94 1.61 -1.11
N GLY A 258 -7.33 0.84 -2.13
CA GLY A 258 -6.62 -0.33 -2.64
C GLY A 258 -6.13 -0.15 -4.08
N HIS A 259 -6.46 -1.14 -4.95
CA HIS A 259 -6.28 -1.12 -6.40
C HIS A 259 -4.83 -1.22 -6.91
N LEU A 260 -3.90 -0.48 -6.32
CA LEU A 260 -2.53 -0.40 -6.82
C LEU A 260 -1.67 -1.59 -6.40
N HIS A 261 -2.01 -2.27 -5.33
CA HIS A 261 -1.20 -3.35 -4.72
C HIS A 261 0.23 -2.94 -4.37
N PHE A 262 0.50 -1.65 -4.19
CA PHE A 262 1.84 -1.18 -3.85
C PHE A 262 2.19 -1.57 -2.42
N SER A 263 3.48 -1.72 -2.13
CA SER A 263 3.95 -2.11 -0.80
C SER A 263 3.72 -1.00 0.23
N ILE A 264 3.11 -1.35 1.36
CA ILE A 264 2.96 -0.44 2.51
C ILE A 264 4.24 -0.29 3.35
N ASN A 265 5.35 -0.88 2.92
CA ASN A 265 6.68 -0.60 3.46
C ASN A 265 7.16 0.81 3.09
N ASP A 266 6.58 1.39 2.05
CA ASP A 266 6.88 2.75 1.59
C ASP A 266 6.18 3.77 2.50
N GLU A 267 6.96 4.69 3.10
CA GLU A 267 6.43 5.70 4.02
C GLU A 267 5.44 6.68 3.36
N ARG A 268 5.43 6.75 2.03
CA ARG A 268 4.45 7.53 1.26
C ARG A 268 3.06 6.90 1.21
N SER A 269 2.89 5.66 1.70
CA SER A 269 1.58 4.98 1.76
C SER A 269 0.61 5.62 2.75
N ILE A 270 1.07 6.52 3.61
CA ILE A 270 0.25 7.47 4.37
C ILE A 270 0.59 8.90 3.95
N MET A 271 -0.45 9.71 3.74
CA MET A 271 -0.30 11.12 3.39
C MET A 271 -1.36 11.98 4.09
N GLN A 272 -0.93 13.09 4.63
CA GLN A 272 -1.79 14.14 5.19
C GLN A 272 -1.77 15.36 4.26
N THR A 273 -2.93 15.70 3.72
CA THR A 273 -3.17 16.92 2.94
C THR A 273 -4.21 17.76 3.67
N ASP A 274 -5.41 17.95 3.12
CA ASP A 274 -6.55 18.52 3.83
C ASP A 274 -7.27 17.46 4.73
N PHE A 275 -6.90 16.20 4.59
CA PHE A 275 -7.35 15.03 5.36
C PHE A 275 -6.24 13.98 5.35
N THR A 276 -6.44 12.84 6.04
CA THR A 276 -5.48 11.72 6.03
C THR A 276 -5.89 10.67 5.01
N SER A 277 -4.95 10.19 4.20
CA SER A 277 -5.17 9.14 3.20
C SER A 277 -4.15 8.01 3.33
N LEU A 278 -4.61 6.75 3.24
CA LEU A 278 -3.79 5.56 3.30
C LEU A 278 -4.04 4.67 2.08
N GLN A 279 -2.95 4.06 1.59
CA GLN A 279 -2.98 2.95 0.65
C GLN A 279 -2.89 1.65 1.44
N CYS A 280 -3.79 0.67 1.19
CA CYS A 280 -3.90 -0.56 2.01
C CYS A 280 -2.95 -1.69 1.60
N GLY A 281 -2.17 -1.53 0.55
CA GLY A 281 -1.42 -2.65 -0.01
C GLY A 281 -2.32 -3.69 -0.65
N ALA A 282 -1.99 -4.96 -0.49
CA ALA A 282 -2.84 -6.06 -0.96
C ALA A 282 -2.62 -7.32 -0.12
N VAL A 283 -3.71 -8.08 0.09
CA VAL A 283 -3.63 -9.42 0.69
C VAL A 283 -3.13 -10.44 -0.33
N SER A 284 -3.44 -10.30 -1.62
CA SER A 284 -3.10 -11.28 -2.66
C SER A 284 -1.65 -11.21 -3.13
N TYR A 285 -1.26 -10.16 -3.82
CA TYR A 285 0.07 -10.00 -4.42
C TYR A 285 0.47 -8.53 -4.47
N MET A 286 1.77 -8.28 -4.61
CA MET A 286 2.31 -6.93 -4.72
C MET A 286 2.50 -6.52 -6.19
N ALA A 287 2.20 -5.27 -6.49
CA ALA A 287 2.61 -4.55 -7.70
C ALA A 287 3.51 -3.35 -7.35
N THR A 288 4.00 -2.65 -8.35
CA THR A 288 4.83 -1.45 -8.23
C THR A 288 4.57 -0.49 -9.38
N ASP A 289 5.13 0.70 -9.32
CA ASP A 289 5.10 1.66 -10.42
C ASP A 289 5.73 1.08 -11.71
N PRO A 290 5.38 1.59 -12.90
CA PRO A 290 5.86 1.08 -14.18
C PRO A 290 7.31 1.52 -14.48
N GLY A 291 8.27 1.20 -13.58
CA GLY A 291 9.68 1.59 -13.66
C GLY A 291 10.53 0.77 -14.63
N ASN A 292 9.94 -0.14 -15.41
CA ASN A 292 10.65 -1.08 -16.28
C ASN A 292 11.78 -1.86 -15.55
N TYR A 293 11.49 -2.27 -14.33
CA TYR A 293 12.49 -2.96 -13.50
C TYR A 293 12.81 -4.35 -14.05
N ARG A 294 14.07 -4.71 -13.92
CA ARG A 294 14.55 -6.05 -14.23
C ARG A 294 13.84 -7.06 -13.32
N HIS A 295 13.40 -8.12 -13.53
CA HIS A 295 12.66 -9.09 -12.69
C HIS A 295 11.15 -8.84 -12.57
N MET A 296 10.57 -7.99 -13.38
CA MET A 296 9.12 -7.93 -13.50
C MET A 296 8.56 -9.19 -14.18
N ARG A 297 7.35 -9.56 -13.78
CA ARG A 297 6.54 -10.58 -14.43
C ARG A 297 5.79 -9.98 -15.62
N ASN A 298 5.29 -8.79 -15.44
CA ASN A 298 4.69 -7.92 -16.45
C ASN A 298 4.98 -6.45 -16.07
N GLY A 299 4.42 -5.48 -16.77
CA GLY A 299 4.73 -4.05 -16.61
C GLY A 299 4.75 -3.49 -15.19
N THR A 300 3.98 -4.05 -14.24
CA THR A 300 3.86 -3.56 -12.87
C THR A 300 3.98 -4.65 -11.80
N VAL A 301 4.02 -5.92 -12.17
CA VAL A 301 4.03 -7.04 -11.20
C VAL A 301 5.39 -7.71 -11.16
N MET A 302 5.99 -7.79 -9.98
CA MET A 302 7.27 -8.45 -9.75
C MET A 302 7.15 -9.98 -9.84
N LYS A 303 8.26 -10.67 -10.15
CA LYS A 303 8.27 -12.15 -10.23
C LYS A 303 7.97 -12.84 -8.90
N ASP A 304 8.35 -12.21 -7.79
CA ASP A 304 8.16 -12.68 -6.42
C ASP A 304 7.01 -11.96 -5.68
N CYS A 305 6.12 -11.34 -6.41
CA CYS A 305 4.98 -10.58 -5.91
C CYS A 305 4.12 -11.30 -4.85
N THR A 306 4.06 -12.63 -4.90
CA THR A 306 3.29 -13.46 -3.95
C THR A 306 3.97 -13.65 -2.59
N LYS A 307 5.21 -13.17 -2.43
CA LYS A 307 5.92 -13.17 -1.15
C LYS A 307 5.59 -11.95 -0.29
N VAL A 308 4.63 -11.15 -0.72
CA VAL A 308 4.13 -9.97 0.00
C VAL A 308 2.63 -10.14 0.21
N SER A 309 2.17 -9.88 1.42
CA SER A 309 0.76 -9.90 1.80
C SER A 309 0.60 -8.98 3.00
N THR A 310 -0.10 -7.88 2.83
CA THR A 310 -0.06 -6.81 3.81
C THR A 310 -1.43 -6.24 4.16
N GLY A 311 -1.50 -5.59 5.32
CA GLY A 311 -2.66 -4.86 5.82
C GLY A 311 -2.35 -4.14 7.13
N TYR A 312 -3.36 -3.54 7.72
CA TYR A 312 -3.24 -2.76 8.95
C TYR A 312 -4.09 -3.33 10.07
N LEU A 313 -3.54 -3.30 11.29
CA LEU A 313 -4.35 -3.14 12.48
C LEU A 313 -4.40 -1.65 12.83
N VAL A 314 -5.60 -1.09 12.82
CA VAL A 314 -5.86 0.31 13.17
C VAL A 314 -6.41 0.36 14.58
N GLN A 315 -5.81 1.19 15.43
CA GLN A 315 -6.18 1.29 16.84
C GLN A 315 -6.45 2.72 17.23
N ILE A 316 -7.46 2.94 18.06
CA ILE A 316 -7.82 4.25 18.58
C ILE A 316 -7.65 4.21 20.10
N ASP A 317 -6.93 5.17 20.65
CA ASP A 317 -6.78 5.32 22.08
C ASP A 317 -7.91 6.18 22.68
N LYS A 318 -7.99 6.21 24.00
CA LYS A 318 -9.00 7.00 24.74
C LYS A 318 -8.94 8.54 24.50
N ASN A 319 -7.92 9.02 23.80
CA ASN A 319 -7.75 10.44 23.47
C ASN A 319 -8.02 10.70 21.98
N ASP A 320 -8.61 9.71 21.27
CA ASP A 320 -8.88 9.72 19.83
C ASP A 320 -7.63 9.84 18.94
N ASN A 321 -6.43 9.53 19.46
CA ASN A 321 -5.28 9.32 18.62
C ASN A 321 -5.41 7.97 17.89
N VAL A 322 -5.01 7.92 16.62
CA VAL A 322 -5.07 6.70 15.83
C VAL A 322 -3.66 6.19 15.52
N ARG A 323 -3.45 4.89 15.73
CA ARG A 323 -2.24 4.19 15.40
C ARG A 323 -2.50 3.16 14.29
N PHE A 324 -1.61 3.11 13.30
CA PHE A 324 -1.64 2.16 12.20
C PHE A 324 -0.45 1.21 12.34
N LEU A 325 -0.71 -0.01 12.76
CA LEU A 325 0.27 -1.10 12.79
C LEU A 325 0.24 -1.78 11.43
N ARG A 326 1.34 -1.68 10.68
CA ARG A 326 1.50 -2.33 9.37
C ARG A 326 1.93 -3.77 9.56
N MET A 327 1.22 -4.72 9.00
CA MET A 327 1.51 -6.15 9.12
C MET A 327 1.88 -6.76 7.77
N ASP A 328 2.98 -7.51 7.72
CA ASP A 328 3.29 -8.44 6.63
C ASP A 328 2.82 -9.84 7.04
N PHE A 329 1.72 -10.30 6.47
CA PHE A 329 1.13 -11.61 6.77
C PHE A 329 1.98 -12.78 6.25
N PHE A 330 2.81 -12.55 5.23
CA PHE A 330 3.70 -13.59 4.72
C PHE A 330 4.87 -13.85 5.66
N ARG A 331 5.35 -12.81 6.37
CA ARG A 331 6.46 -12.88 7.32
C ARG A 331 6.01 -13.01 8.77
N GLU A 332 4.73 -12.80 9.06
CA GLU A 332 4.16 -12.76 10.41
C GLU A 332 4.82 -11.67 11.28
N GLU A 333 5.14 -10.52 10.70
CA GLU A 333 5.92 -9.47 11.34
C GLU A 333 5.30 -8.08 11.11
N LEU A 334 5.50 -7.18 12.06
CA LEU A 334 5.18 -5.77 11.88
C LEU A 334 6.23 -5.09 10.99
N ILE A 335 5.74 -4.24 10.08
CA ILE A 335 6.57 -3.45 9.18
C ILE A 335 6.94 -2.15 9.88
N LYS A 336 8.23 -1.92 10.11
CA LYS A 336 8.78 -0.67 10.68
C LYS A 336 8.02 -0.20 11.93
N GLU A 337 8.26 1.03 12.34
CA GLU A 337 7.50 1.67 13.40
C GLU A 337 6.07 1.99 12.95
N PRO A 338 5.07 1.91 13.85
CA PRO A 338 3.71 2.26 13.52
C PRO A 338 3.55 3.74 13.20
N TRP A 339 2.64 4.06 12.31
CA TRP A 339 2.23 5.46 12.11
C TRP A 339 1.22 5.87 13.17
N VAL A 340 1.34 7.11 13.65
CA VAL A 340 0.43 7.67 14.65
C VAL A 340 -0.06 9.03 14.18
N ILE A 341 -1.38 9.21 14.12
CA ILE A 341 -2.00 10.52 13.90
C ILE A 341 -2.70 10.98 15.17
N MET A 342 -2.61 12.28 15.43
CA MET A 342 -3.18 12.88 16.65
C MET A 342 -4.68 13.06 16.49
N ALA A 343 -5.39 13.13 17.62
CA ALA A 343 -6.82 13.39 17.65
C ALA A 343 -7.23 14.54 16.74
N PRO A 344 -8.34 14.41 15.99
CA PRO A 344 -8.71 15.38 14.98
C PRO A 344 -8.99 16.75 15.59
N GLN A 345 -8.60 17.79 14.84
CA GLN A 345 -8.90 19.17 15.19
C GLN A 345 -9.66 19.78 14.02
N LYS A 346 -10.74 20.48 14.31
CA LYS A 346 -11.63 21.07 13.30
C LYS A 346 -10.91 22.02 12.32
N ASP A 347 -9.85 22.66 12.77
CA ASP A 347 -9.03 23.57 11.96
C ASP A 347 -7.94 22.87 11.15
N GLY A 348 -7.86 21.53 11.21
CA GLY A 348 -6.86 20.72 10.50
C GLY A 348 -5.46 20.78 11.10
N SER A 349 -5.27 21.38 12.28
CA SER A 349 -3.94 21.53 12.91
C SER A 349 -3.28 20.20 13.32
N HIS A 350 -4.00 19.08 13.25
CA HIS A 350 -3.48 17.71 13.46
C HIS A 350 -2.85 17.09 12.20
N LEU A 351 -3.03 17.69 11.01
CA LEU A 351 -2.57 17.18 9.71
C LEU A 351 -1.14 17.59 9.37
N LEU A 352 -0.17 17.35 10.26
CA LEU A 352 1.19 17.89 10.12
C LEU A 352 2.29 16.82 10.07
N SER A 353 2.00 15.56 10.45
CA SER A 353 3.05 14.55 10.64
C SER A 353 3.45 13.85 9.34
N TYR A 354 2.49 13.63 8.43
CA TYR A 354 2.69 12.82 7.23
C TYR A 354 2.48 13.62 5.94
N THR A 355 2.97 14.85 5.91
CA THR A 355 2.85 15.74 4.74
C THR A 355 3.89 15.43 3.65
N LYS A 356 3.70 16.00 2.47
CA LYS A 356 4.67 15.93 1.35
C LYS A 356 6.04 16.56 1.71
N ASP A 357 6.10 17.39 2.73
CA ASP A 357 7.34 18.03 3.19
C ASP A 357 8.37 17.03 3.72
N ARG A 358 7.93 15.81 4.10
CA ARG A 358 8.83 14.68 4.42
C ARG A 358 9.82 14.37 3.28
N GLY A 359 9.41 14.58 2.02
CA GLY A 359 10.26 14.38 0.84
C GLY A 359 11.06 15.61 0.42
N SER A 360 11.03 16.70 1.18
CA SER A 360 11.84 17.88 0.88
C SER A 360 13.34 17.60 1.10
N ALA A 361 14.22 18.31 0.39
CA ALA A 361 15.67 18.13 0.52
C ALA A 361 16.20 18.44 1.94
N GLU A 362 15.44 19.13 2.77
CA GLU A 362 15.78 19.40 4.16
C GLU A 362 15.47 18.19 5.07
N ASN A 363 14.38 17.48 4.79
CA ASN A 363 13.86 16.40 5.63
C ASN A 363 14.18 14.99 5.08
N ASN A 364 14.68 14.91 3.86
CA ASN A 364 14.97 13.66 3.15
C ASN A 364 16.36 13.71 2.51
N PRO A 365 17.42 13.32 3.24
CA PRO A 365 18.76 13.23 2.68
C PRO A 365 18.83 12.16 1.60
N ALA A 366 19.60 12.42 0.56
CA ALA A 366 19.75 11.47 -0.55
C ALA A 366 20.53 10.22 -0.13
N PRO A 367 20.23 9.04 -0.73
CA PRO A 367 20.99 7.81 -0.48
C PRO A 367 22.49 7.99 -0.82
N VAL A 368 23.34 7.20 -0.15
CA VAL A 368 24.79 7.26 -0.34
C VAL A 368 25.34 5.91 -0.75
N LEU A 369 25.94 5.86 -1.94
CA LEU A 369 26.71 4.71 -2.43
C LEU A 369 28.15 4.79 -1.92
N PRO A 370 28.79 3.69 -1.48
CA PRO A 370 30.20 3.67 -1.12
C PRO A 370 31.10 3.87 -2.37
N ASP A 371 32.24 4.52 -2.19
CA ASP A 371 33.14 4.93 -3.30
C ASP A 371 33.59 3.77 -4.21
N ASN A 372 33.77 2.58 -3.67
CA ASN A 372 34.19 1.39 -4.41
C ASN A 372 33.08 0.34 -4.49
N ALA A 373 31.86 0.79 -4.76
CA ALA A 373 30.68 -0.07 -4.72
C ALA A 373 30.71 -1.19 -5.78
N ILE A 374 31.41 -1.02 -6.91
CA ILE A 374 31.31 -1.91 -8.09
C ILE A 374 32.50 -2.85 -8.20
N THR A 375 32.21 -4.12 -8.47
CA THR A 375 33.16 -5.15 -8.95
C THR A 375 32.55 -5.93 -10.11
N ILE A 376 33.40 -6.44 -11.03
CA ILE A 376 32.98 -7.29 -12.14
C ILE A 376 33.65 -8.65 -12.01
N GLU A 377 32.87 -9.70 -12.22
CA GLU A 377 33.37 -11.06 -12.44
C GLU A 377 33.00 -11.49 -13.87
N ASP A 378 33.97 -11.88 -14.64
CA ASP A 378 33.80 -12.31 -16.02
C ASP A 378 34.55 -13.60 -16.35
N ASN A 379 34.42 -14.09 -17.60
CA ASN A 379 35.05 -15.29 -18.09
C ASN A 379 36.07 -14.99 -19.21
N THR A 380 36.63 -13.77 -19.28
CA THR A 380 37.51 -13.30 -20.35
C THR A 380 38.77 -14.15 -20.53
N ALA A 381 39.28 -14.77 -19.46
CA ALA A 381 40.51 -15.58 -19.53
C ALA A 381 40.46 -16.79 -20.48
N ASN A 382 39.27 -17.22 -20.91
CA ASN A 382 39.05 -18.49 -21.62
C ASN A 382 38.23 -18.35 -22.90
N ILE A 383 38.12 -17.14 -23.46
CA ILE A 383 37.33 -16.89 -24.68
C ILE A 383 38.15 -16.20 -25.76
N GLU A 384 37.78 -16.43 -27.02
CA GLU A 384 38.32 -15.73 -28.19
C GLU A 384 37.74 -14.30 -28.27
N ASP A 385 38.47 -13.36 -28.90
CA ASP A 385 38.15 -11.94 -28.98
C ASP A 385 36.76 -11.64 -29.63
N THR A 386 36.30 -12.55 -30.47
CA THR A 386 35.02 -12.41 -31.18
C THR A 386 33.80 -13.01 -30.42
N VAL A 387 34.06 -13.65 -29.27
CA VAL A 387 33.01 -14.26 -28.45
C VAL A 387 32.52 -13.29 -27.37
N PRO A 388 31.20 -13.08 -27.22
CA PRO A 388 30.70 -12.23 -26.17
C PRO A 388 31.09 -12.70 -24.77
N VAL A 389 31.41 -11.76 -23.89
CA VAL A 389 31.85 -12.01 -22.51
C VAL A 389 30.65 -12.25 -21.62
N LYS A 390 30.71 -13.29 -20.79
CA LYS A 390 29.78 -13.46 -19.67
C LYS A 390 30.34 -12.69 -18.47
N ALA A 391 29.64 -11.64 -18.08
CA ALA A 391 30.03 -10.83 -16.93
C ALA A 391 28.89 -10.72 -15.90
N SER A 392 29.25 -10.68 -14.64
CA SER A 392 28.38 -10.34 -13.53
C SER A 392 28.85 -9.06 -12.88
N LEU A 393 27.99 -8.06 -12.86
CA LEU A 393 28.17 -6.86 -12.06
C LEU A 393 27.79 -7.17 -10.61
N ILE A 394 28.68 -6.90 -9.68
CA ILE A 394 28.43 -6.99 -8.24
C ILE A 394 28.56 -5.58 -7.68
N PHE A 395 27.58 -5.15 -6.88
CA PHE A 395 27.68 -3.86 -6.22
C PHE A 395 27.11 -3.87 -4.80
N GLN A 396 27.68 -3.02 -3.95
CA GLN A 396 27.20 -2.79 -2.60
C GLN A 396 26.00 -1.84 -2.63
N SER A 397 25.00 -2.13 -1.78
CA SER A 397 23.82 -1.28 -1.62
C SER A 397 24.19 0.10 -1.11
N ALA A 398 23.42 1.10 -1.54
CA ALA A 398 23.43 2.41 -0.89
C ALA A 398 22.87 2.33 0.52
N THR A 399 23.28 3.25 1.37
CA THR A 399 22.64 3.53 2.67
C THR A 399 21.69 4.70 2.53
N ASP A 400 20.60 4.68 3.29
CA ASP A 400 19.55 5.68 3.30
C ASP A 400 18.99 5.81 4.71
N ASP A 401 18.34 6.91 5.05
CA ASP A 401 17.70 7.13 6.36
C ASP A 401 16.34 6.45 6.50
N ASP A 402 15.66 6.13 5.37
CA ASP A 402 14.45 5.32 5.33
C ASP A 402 14.70 4.05 4.48
N GLN A 403 14.67 4.17 3.16
CA GLN A 403 14.89 3.04 2.26
C GLN A 403 15.30 3.47 0.86
N VAL A 404 16.24 2.73 0.29
CA VAL A 404 16.52 2.82 -1.14
C VAL A 404 15.35 2.23 -1.91
N TYR A 405 14.83 2.97 -2.90
CA TYR A 405 13.70 2.53 -3.73
C TYR A 405 14.18 1.76 -4.97
N ASN A 406 15.14 2.31 -5.71
CA ASN A 406 15.68 1.64 -6.89
C ASN A 406 17.14 1.99 -7.17
N TYR A 407 17.72 1.18 -8.06
CA TYR A 407 19.05 1.41 -8.64
C TYR A 407 18.94 1.53 -10.14
N THR A 408 19.72 2.43 -10.72
CA THR A 408 19.93 2.52 -12.18
C THR A 408 21.39 2.29 -12.50
N ILE A 409 21.65 1.31 -13.35
CA ILE A 409 22.96 1.02 -13.92
C ILE A 409 22.92 1.39 -15.39
N LYS A 410 23.85 2.26 -15.82
CA LYS A 410 24.05 2.58 -17.24
C LYS A 410 25.43 2.16 -17.67
N VAL A 411 25.49 1.47 -18.80
CA VAL A 411 26.73 1.08 -19.44
C VAL A 411 26.85 1.83 -20.76
N THR A 412 28.00 2.46 -20.96
CA THR A 412 28.31 3.19 -22.19
C THR A 412 29.64 2.74 -22.77
N GLU A 413 29.74 2.76 -24.09
CA GLU A 413 30.96 2.59 -24.84
C GLU A 413 31.19 3.83 -25.75
N ASN A 414 32.32 4.49 -25.65
CA ASN A 414 32.62 5.73 -26.41
C ASN A 414 31.50 6.78 -26.28
N GLY A 415 30.85 6.86 -25.12
CA GLY A 415 29.75 7.76 -24.84
C GLY A 415 28.37 7.35 -25.43
N GLN A 416 28.29 6.20 -26.09
CA GLN A 416 27.04 5.63 -26.58
C GLN A 416 26.48 4.63 -25.55
N GLU A 417 25.18 4.67 -25.30
CA GLU A 417 24.53 3.73 -24.40
C GLU A 417 24.53 2.31 -24.98
N VAL A 418 25.01 1.36 -24.20
CA VAL A 418 25.06 -0.08 -24.53
C VAL A 418 23.92 -0.81 -23.80
N GLU A 419 23.77 -0.57 -22.50
CA GLU A 419 22.75 -1.20 -21.68
C GLU A 419 22.30 -0.24 -20.57
N THR A 420 21.01 -0.24 -20.27
CA THR A 420 20.47 0.38 -19.05
C THR A 420 19.64 -0.63 -18.27
N ILE A 421 19.94 -0.80 -16.98
CA ILE A 421 19.29 -1.73 -16.10
C ILE A 421 18.69 -0.95 -14.94
N ASN A 422 17.36 -1.03 -14.79
CA ASN A 422 16.65 -0.56 -13.61
C ASN A 422 16.36 -1.73 -12.68
N LEU A 423 16.62 -1.58 -11.39
CA LEU A 423 16.33 -2.56 -10.37
C LEU A 423 15.46 -1.93 -9.29
N LEU A 424 14.32 -2.51 -9.01
CA LEU A 424 13.62 -2.19 -7.78
C LEU A 424 14.44 -2.77 -6.61
N ALA A 425 14.68 -1.98 -5.58
CA ALA A 425 15.29 -2.48 -4.36
C ALA A 425 14.32 -3.43 -3.64
N ASP A 426 14.85 -4.27 -2.75
CA ASP A 426 14.06 -5.36 -2.15
C ASP A 426 13.33 -4.97 -0.85
N PHE A 427 13.12 -3.68 -0.61
CA PHE A 427 12.42 -3.14 0.58
C PHE A 427 11.06 -3.82 0.82
N TYR A 428 10.35 -4.18 -0.24
CA TYR A 428 9.05 -4.84 -0.16
C TYR A 428 9.12 -6.31 0.32
N LEU A 429 10.31 -6.88 0.35
CA LEU A 429 10.57 -8.24 0.86
C LEU A 429 11.02 -8.26 2.32
N HIS A 430 11.13 -7.12 2.98
CA HIS A 430 11.64 -7.00 4.34
C HIS A 430 10.73 -6.11 5.18
N THR A 431 10.60 -6.42 6.44
CA THR A 431 9.80 -5.63 7.38
C THR A 431 10.61 -4.48 7.98
N GLN A 432 11.94 -4.60 7.96
CA GLN A 432 12.87 -3.59 8.46
C GLN A 432 13.90 -3.21 7.39
N PRO A 433 14.28 -1.92 7.28
CA PRO A 433 15.26 -1.47 6.28
C PRO A 433 16.65 -2.10 6.44
N GLU A 434 17.06 -2.41 7.66
CA GLU A 434 18.34 -3.04 7.95
C GLU A 434 18.47 -4.47 7.41
N ASP A 435 17.34 -5.16 7.17
CA ASP A 435 17.30 -6.51 6.62
C ASP A 435 17.38 -6.54 5.10
N MET A 436 17.28 -5.37 4.45
CA MET A 436 17.48 -5.26 3.01
C MET A 436 18.88 -5.75 2.61
N ARG A 437 18.97 -6.30 1.42
CA ARG A 437 20.21 -6.87 0.89
C ARG A 437 21.33 -5.81 0.86
N LYS A 438 22.53 -6.23 1.26
CA LYS A 438 23.72 -5.37 1.32
C LYS A 438 24.55 -5.43 0.02
N GLU A 439 24.31 -6.43 -0.81
CA GLU A 439 25.02 -6.65 -2.07
C GLU A 439 24.07 -7.17 -3.15
N TRP A 440 24.28 -6.69 -4.34
CA TRP A 440 23.55 -7.09 -5.53
C TRP A 440 24.47 -7.78 -6.52
N ARG A 441 23.95 -8.84 -7.16
CA ARG A 441 24.63 -9.54 -8.25
C ARG A 441 23.72 -9.60 -9.46
N ILE A 442 24.18 -9.05 -10.59
CA ILE A 442 23.40 -8.90 -11.81
C ILE A 442 24.24 -9.44 -12.96
N ASN A 443 23.66 -10.31 -13.78
CA ASN A 443 24.28 -10.70 -15.03
C ASN A 443 24.08 -9.59 -16.05
N LEU A 444 25.16 -9.10 -16.65
CA LEU A 444 25.11 -8.23 -17.80
C LEU A 444 24.65 -9.01 -19.04
N ASP A 445 24.09 -8.33 -20.03
CA ASP A 445 23.67 -9.00 -21.26
C ASP A 445 24.89 -9.48 -22.04
N ARG A 446 25.08 -10.79 -22.06
CA ARG A 446 26.28 -11.42 -22.64
C ARG A 446 26.53 -11.05 -24.10
N ASP A 447 25.51 -10.64 -24.86
CA ASP A 447 25.63 -10.37 -26.29
C ASP A 447 26.11 -8.93 -26.57
N LEU A 448 26.32 -8.11 -25.53
CA LEU A 448 26.70 -6.70 -25.64
C LEU A 448 28.17 -6.40 -25.28
N TYR A 449 28.89 -7.36 -24.68
CA TYR A 449 30.23 -7.13 -24.14
C TYR A 449 31.29 -7.96 -24.88
N PHE A 450 32.34 -7.34 -25.33
CA PHE A 450 33.39 -7.98 -26.10
C PHE A 450 34.76 -7.66 -25.51
N LYS A 451 35.71 -8.60 -25.62
CA LYS A 451 37.09 -8.44 -25.26
C LYS A 451 37.71 -7.33 -26.09
N ASP A 452 38.70 -6.63 -25.54
CA ASP A 452 39.37 -5.47 -26.12
C ASP A 452 38.50 -4.20 -26.34
N HIS A 453 37.27 -4.19 -25.80
CA HIS A 453 36.44 -3.00 -25.73
C HIS A 453 36.56 -2.36 -24.34
N THR A 454 36.29 -1.07 -24.24
CA THR A 454 36.25 -0.36 -22.96
C THR A 454 34.87 0.21 -22.68
N TYR A 455 34.32 -0.17 -21.55
CA TYR A 455 33.01 0.25 -21.13
C TYR A 455 33.09 1.13 -19.88
N THR A 456 32.22 2.14 -19.80
CA THR A 456 32.00 2.89 -18.57
C THR A 456 30.66 2.48 -17.97
N ILE A 457 30.70 1.98 -16.73
CA ILE A 457 29.52 1.60 -15.96
C ILE A 457 29.28 2.67 -14.93
N THR A 458 28.08 3.22 -14.89
CA THR A 458 27.66 4.14 -13.82
C THR A 458 26.52 3.53 -13.02
N LEU A 459 26.57 3.70 -11.70
CA LEU A 459 25.56 3.25 -10.75
C LEU A 459 25.03 4.44 -9.97
N THR A 460 23.71 4.55 -9.88
CA THR A 460 23.00 5.49 -9.02
C THR A 460 21.92 4.77 -8.23
N ALA A 461 21.62 5.24 -7.04
CA ALA A 461 20.48 4.84 -6.24
C ALA A 461 19.48 6.00 -6.14
N ARG A 462 18.23 5.68 -5.90
CA ARG A 462 17.15 6.64 -5.62
C ARG A 462 16.30 6.13 -4.46
N ASP A 463 15.94 7.01 -3.54
CA ASP A 463 14.99 6.72 -2.47
C ASP A 463 13.52 6.79 -2.93
N SER A 464 12.61 6.56 -2.00
CA SER A 464 11.16 6.62 -2.23
C SER A 464 10.67 8.02 -2.64
N TRP A 465 11.31 9.09 -2.17
CA TRP A 465 10.94 10.48 -2.46
C TRP A 465 11.56 11.03 -3.74
N GLY A 466 12.47 10.29 -4.35
CA GLY A 466 13.11 10.63 -5.62
C GLY A 466 14.47 11.30 -5.50
N ALA A 467 15.00 11.47 -4.28
CA ALA A 467 16.37 11.98 -4.12
C ALA A 467 17.39 10.96 -4.65
N GLN A 468 18.42 11.45 -5.32
CA GLN A 468 19.41 10.61 -6.01
C GLN A 468 20.75 10.62 -5.26
N SER A 469 21.38 9.45 -5.19
CA SER A 469 22.71 9.26 -4.62
C SER A 469 23.81 9.96 -5.39
N ASN A 470 25.02 9.96 -4.83
CA ASN A 470 26.26 10.11 -5.58
C ASN A 470 26.32 9.08 -6.73
N VAL A 471 27.03 9.43 -7.81
CA VAL A 471 27.26 8.53 -8.96
C VAL A 471 28.56 7.78 -8.74
N ILE A 472 28.53 6.46 -8.78
CA ILE A 472 29.72 5.62 -8.83
C ILE A 472 30.01 5.28 -10.30
N SER A 473 31.26 5.48 -10.72
CA SER A 473 31.70 5.15 -12.07
C SER A 473 32.82 4.09 -12.02
N TYR A 474 32.72 3.11 -12.90
CA TYR A 474 33.68 2.01 -13.02
C TYR A 474 34.03 1.80 -14.48
N THR A 475 35.36 1.71 -14.78
CA THR A 475 35.81 1.34 -16.12
C THR A 475 35.96 -0.17 -16.20
N TYR A 476 35.27 -0.79 -17.16
CA TYR A 476 35.31 -2.22 -17.42
C TYR A 476 35.99 -2.50 -18.76
N GLU A 477 37.06 -3.28 -18.70
CA GLU A 477 37.88 -3.73 -19.85
C GLU A 477 37.92 -5.26 -19.79
N PRO A 478 37.00 -5.96 -20.53
CA PRO A 478 36.93 -7.41 -20.56
C PRO A 478 38.19 -8.09 -21.04
#